data_6399dc404da8c1d97273952b919bfae8
#
_entry.id   6399dc404da8c1d97273952b919bfae8
#
_cell.length_a   1.000
_cell.length_b   1.000
_cell.length_c   1.000
_cell.angle_alpha   90.00
_cell.angle_beta   90.00
_cell.angle_gamma   90.00
#
_symmetry.space_group_name_H-M   'P 1'
#
loop_
_entity.id
_entity.type
_entity.pdbx_description
1 polymer ?
#
loop_
_entity_poly.entity_id
_entity_poly.type
_entity_poly.pdbx_seq_one_letter_code
_entity_poly.pdbx_strand_id
1 'polypeptide(L)'
;GGGVSIYQQSQKALAHGLCFGRAGLLVDYPAVAGPVTVKDLADAKVRPTITLVDPWDVINWRTITVGGLVKLALVVITESYVIDDDGFEQELDDQWRVLRLDDNGLYVHEEWIRDPNNREEFILKVMEGEEARYFPTDSSGKRLDHIPFTFIGAKNNDPSPDLPPLYDLAALNIAHYRNSADYEEASFICGQPTPVLT
;
A
#
# COMPACT_ATOMS: atom_id res chain seq x y z
N GLY A 1 22.17 -0.25 7.92
CA GLY A 1 20.97 -0.05 7.16
C GLY A 1 20.09 -1.27 7.19
N GLY A 2 19.04 -1.25 7.97
CA GLY A 2 18.11 -2.36 8.13
C GLY A 2 17.00 -2.39 7.08
N GLY A 3 17.31 -2.20 5.80
CA GLY A 3 16.30 -2.33 4.75
C GLY A 3 15.90 -3.79 4.53
N VAL A 4 14.65 -4.01 4.18
CA VAL A 4 14.14 -5.31 3.73
C VAL A 4 14.85 -5.69 2.44
N SER A 5 15.35 -6.92 2.32
CA SER A 5 15.99 -7.39 1.09
C SER A 5 14.95 -7.52 -0.03
N ILE A 6 15.39 -7.35 -1.28
CA ILE A 6 14.50 -7.52 -2.44
C ILE A 6 13.85 -8.93 -2.47
N TYR A 7 14.55 -9.94 -1.95
CA TYR A 7 14.04 -11.28 -1.83
C TYR A 7 12.85 -11.36 -0.85
N GLN A 8 13.00 -10.78 0.34
CA GLN A 8 11.92 -10.73 1.34
C GLN A 8 10.73 -9.89 0.84
N GLN A 9 11.02 -8.79 0.16
CA GLN A 9 9.97 -7.96 -0.45
C GLN A 9 9.22 -8.72 -1.56
N SER A 10 9.92 -9.47 -2.39
CA SER A 10 9.30 -10.31 -3.42
C SER A 10 8.44 -11.42 -2.82
N GLN A 11 8.87 -12.03 -1.71
CA GLN A 11 8.06 -13.02 -0.99
C GLN A 11 6.77 -12.39 -0.43
N LYS A 12 6.87 -11.19 0.18
CA LYS A 12 5.70 -10.47 0.68
C LYS A 12 4.76 -10.09 -0.47
N ALA A 13 5.28 -9.58 -1.58
CA ALA A 13 4.51 -9.24 -2.77
C ALA A 13 3.77 -10.46 -3.34
N LEU A 14 4.45 -11.61 -3.42
CA LEU A 14 3.83 -12.87 -3.85
C LEU A 14 2.71 -13.30 -2.90
N ALA A 15 2.94 -13.23 -1.59
CA ALA A 15 1.92 -13.56 -0.59
C ALA A 15 0.68 -12.66 -0.74
N HIS A 16 0.85 -11.34 -0.95
CA HIS A 16 -0.26 -10.43 -1.22
C HIS A 16 -0.99 -10.78 -2.53
N GLY A 17 -0.26 -11.06 -3.60
CA GLY A 17 -0.86 -11.51 -4.87
C GLY A 17 -1.70 -12.76 -4.71
N LEU A 18 -1.23 -13.75 -3.95
CA LEU A 18 -1.94 -15.01 -3.70
C LEU A 18 -3.16 -14.85 -2.79
N CYS A 19 -3.03 -14.06 -1.71
CA CYS A 19 -4.07 -13.94 -0.68
C CYS A 19 -5.11 -12.85 -1.00
N PHE A 20 -4.69 -11.75 -1.63
CA PHE A 20 -5.53 -10.56 -1.86
C PHE A 20 -5.75 -10.26 -3.34
N GLY A 21 -5.06 -10.96 -4.25
CA GLY A 21 -5.17 -10.76 -5.69
C GLY A 21 -4.41 -9.55 -6.21
N ARG A 22 -3.77 -8.77 -5.32
CA ARG A 22 -3.04 -7.57 -5.73
C ARG A 22 -2.08 -7.04 -4.65
N ALA A 23 -1.06 -6.30 -5.09
CA ALA A 23 -0.18 -5.46 -4.27
C ALA A 23 0.22 -4.22 -5.05
N GLY A 24 0.86 -3.24 -4.39
CA GLY A 24 1.43 -2.06 -5.04
C GLY A 24 2.93 -2.00 -4.88
N LEU A 25 3.63 -1.52 -5.90
CA LEU A 25 5.04 -1.13 -5.81
C LEU A 25 5.17 0.36 -6.13
N LEU A 26 5.72 1.10 -5.18
CA LEU A 26 6.07 2.51 -5.34
C LEU A 26 7.59 2.64 -5.44
N VAL A 27 8.07 3.30 -6.49
CA VAL A 27 9.46 3.76 -6.56
C VAL A 27 9.51 5.16 -5.99
N ASP A 28 10.21 5.31 -4.88
CA ASP A 28 10.34 6.58 -4.17
C ASP A 28 11.81 6.99 -4.08
N TYR A 29 12.02 8.28 -4.02
CA TYR A 29 13.35 8.86 -3.87
C TYR A 29 13.29 9.86 -2.71
N PRO A 30 14.11 9.70 -1.67
CA PRO A 30 14.09 10.61 -0.53
C PRO A 30 14.29 12.06 -0.99
N ALA A 31 13.44 12.96 -0.50
CA ALA A 31 13.59 14.38 -0.75
C ALA A 31 14.92 14.86 -0.14
N VAL A 32 15.74 15.51 -0.93
CA VAL A 32 17.01 16.11 -0.47
C VAL A 32 16.85 17.61 -0.54
N ALA A 33 17.00 18.27 0.60
CA ALA A 33 16.89 19.72 0.68
C ALA A 33 18.10 20.41 -0.02
N GLY A 34 17.81 21.31 -0.94
CA GLY A 34 18.80 22.17 -1.60
C GLY A 34 19.53 21.54 -2.80
N PRO A 35 20.42 22.30 -3.44
CA PRO A 35 21.20 21.82 -4.57
C PRO A 35 22.25 20.80 -4.10
N VAL A 36 22.06 19.55 -4.49
CA VAL A 36 22.88 18.42 -4.04
C VAL A 36 23.82 17.99 -5.15
N THR A 37 25.10 17.85 -4.84
CA THR A 37 26.08 17.29 -5.79
C THR A 37 25.98 15.76 -5.78
N VAL A 38 26.47 15.13 -6.86
CA VAL A 38 26.56 13.65 -6.93
C VAL A 38 27.36 13.07 -5.77
N LYS A 39 28.32 13.83 -5.25
CA LYS A 39 29.13 13.45 -4.09
C LYS A 39 28.32 13.48 -2.81
N ASP A 40 27.50 14.53 -2.60
CA ASP A 40 26.64 14.65 -1.43
C ASP A 40 25.60 13.53 -1.39
N LEU A 41 25.02 13.15 -2.55
CA LEU A 41 24.12 12.00 -2.67
C LEU A 41 24.82 10.68 -2.31
N ALA A 42 26.08 10.51 -2.74
CA ALA A 42 26.86 9.33 -2.42
C ALA A 42 27.22 9.27 -0.93
N ASP A 43 27.64 10.39 -0.36
CA ASP A 43 28.01 10.50 1.06
C ASP A 43 26.79 10.36 1.99
N ALA A 44 25.66 10.95 1.62
CA ALA A 44 24.38 10.80 2.33
C ALA A 44 23.71 9.43 2.11
N LYS A 45 24.25 8.57 1.24
CA LYS A 45 23.69 7.26 0.87
C LYS A 45 22.25 7.33 0.40
N VAL A 46 21.86 8.44 -0.22
CA VAL A 46 20.54 8.62 -0.79
C VAL A 46 20.39 7.73 -2.02
N ARG A 47 19.43 6.85 -1.99
CA ARG A 47 19.16 5.89 -3.07
C ARG A 47 17.68 5.81 -3.33
N PRO A 48 17.27 5.58 -4.59
CA PRO A 48 15.88 5.23 -4.87
C PRO A 48 15.53 3.95 -4.11
N THR A 49 14.34 3.93 -3.55
CA THR A 49 13.77 2.80 -2.83
C THR A 49 12.55 2.26 -3.57
N ILE A 50 12.37 0.96 -3.49
CA ILE A 50 11.13 0.32 -3.95
C ILE A 50 10.36 -0.08 -2.69
N THR A 51 9.21 0.54 -2.49
CA THR A 51 8.34 0.27 -1.35
C THR A 51 7.17 -0.60 -1.78
N LEU A 52 6.96 -1.71 -1.08
CA LEU A 52 5.76 -2.51 -1.25
C LEU A 52 4.63 -1.85 -0.47
N VAL A 53 3.55 -1.55 -1.16
CA VAL A 53 2.32 -0.98 -0.61
C VAL A 53 1.31 -2.10 -0.44
N ASP A 54 0.78 -2.22 0.77
CA ASP A 54 -0.17 -3.25 1.09
C ASP A 54 -1.52 -3.00 0.37
N PRO A 55 -2.28 -4.04 0.00
CA PRO A 55 -3.50 -3.87 -0.81
C PRO A 55 -4.57 -2.97 -0.18
N TRP A 56 -4.67 -2.97 1.15
CA TRP A 56 -5.64 -2.17 1.92
C TRP A 56 -5.24 -0.71 2.09
N ASP A 57 -3.95 -0.38 1.90
CA ASP A 57 -3.47 0.99 2.02
C ASP A 57 -3.76 1.80 0.75
N VAL A 58 -3.97 1.13 -0.40
CA VAL A 58 -4.36 1.80 -1.64
C VAL A 58 -5.88 1.97 -1.67
N ILE A 59 -6.36 3.15 -1.24
CA ILE A 59 -7.78 3.43 -1.05
C ILE A 59 -8.48 3.99 -2.28
N ASN A 60 -7.73 4.60 -3.23
CA ASN A 60 -8.30 5.13 -4.46
C ASN A 60 -7.27 5.13 -5.59
N TRP A 61 -7.74 4.95 -6.83
CA TRP A 61 -6.92 5.09 -8.03
C TRP A 61 -7.78 5.44 -9.24
N ARG A 62 -7.18 6.12 -10.20
CA ARG A 62 -7.81 6.45 -11.48
C ARG A 62 -6.83 6.23 -12.60
N THR A 63 -7.37 5.90 -13.76
CA THR A 63 -6.61 5.77 -15.00
C THR A 63 -7.12 6.76 -16.04
N ILE A 64 -6.21 7.13 -16.94
CA ILE A 64 -6.52 7.90 -18.16
C ILE A 64 -5.96 7.15 -19.37
N THR A 65 -6.57 7.38 -20.53
CA THR A 65 -6.04 6.83 -21.78
C THR A 65 -5.40 7.98 -22.57
N VAL A 66 -4.10 7.86 -22.83
CA VAL A 66 -3.33 8.83 -23.61
C VAL A 66 -2.66 8.10 -24.76
N GLY A 67 -2.97 8.50 -25.98
CA GLY A 67 -2.40 7.87 -27.18
C GLY A 67 -2.69 6.37 -27.32
N GLY A 68 -3.82 5.89 -26.79
CA GLY A 68 -4.20 4.46 -26.78
C GLY A 68 -3.55 3.65 -25.67
N LEU A 69 -2.72 4.24 -24.82
CA LEU A 69 -2.12 3.60 -23.64
C LEU A 69 -2.85 4.03 -22.37
N VAL A 70 -3.17 3.07 -21.53
CA VAL A 70 -3.75 3.31 -20.20
C VAL A 70 -2.61 3.66 -19.25
N LYS A 71 -2.72 4.83 -18.59
CA LYS A 71 -1.78 5.30 -17.58
C LYS A 71 -2.52 5.56 -16.27
N LEU A 72 -1.85 5.40 -15.13
CA LEU A 72 -2.35 5.86 -13.83
C LEU A 72 -2.37 7.40 -13.83
N ALA A 73 -3.49 7.98 -13.43
CA ALA A 73 -3.67 9.42 -13.27
C ALA A 73 -3.74 9.84 -11.80
N LEU A 74 -4.13 8.91 -10.93
CA LEU A 74 -4.24 9.11 -9.48
C LEU A 74 -3.97 7.79 -8.77
N VAL A 75 -3.25 7.84 -7.66
CA VAL A 75 -3.18 6.78 -6.64
C VAL A 75 -3.19 7.47 -5.28
N VAL A 76 -4.04 7.01 -4.37
CA VAL A 76 -4.11 7.51 -3.00
C VAL A 76 -3.76 6.36 -2.05
N ILE A 77 -2.77 6.60 -1.22
CA ILE A 77 -2.23 5.63 -0.26
C ILE A 77 -2.45 6.20 1.14
N THR A 78 -3.02 5.41 2.03
CA THR A 78 -3.13 5.74 3.45
C THR A 78 -1.85 5.34 4.16
N GLU A 79 -1.33 6.22 4.99
CA GLU A 79 -0.13 6.02 5.80
C GLU A 79 -0.37 6.58 7.20
N SER A 80 0.38 6.12 8.19
CA SER A 80 0.39 6.73 9.52
C SER A 80 1.64 7.58 9.68
N TYR A 81 1.50 8.73 10.33
CA TYR A 81 2.63 9.58 10.69
C TYR A 81 2.63 9.87 12.20
N VAL A 82 3.79 10.14 12.74
CA VAL A 82 3.97 10.45 14.16
C VAL A 82 3.61 11.93 14.38
N ILE A 83 2.64 12.19 15.28
CA ILE A 83 2.29 13.55 15.73
C ILE A 83 3.18 13.96 16.87
N ASP A 84 3.35 13.08 17.86
CA ASP A 84 4.16 13.31 19.06
C ASP A 84 4.89 12.02 19.46
N ASP A 85 6.05 12.17 20.07
CA ASP A 85 6.89 11.08 20.57
C ASP A 85 7.54 11.53 21.88
N ASP A 86 7.06 11.00 23.01
CA ASP A 86 7.59 11.27 24.33
C ASP A 86 8.82 10.39 24.67
N GLY A 87 9.29 9.58 23.72
CA GLY A 87 10.39 8.64 23.86
C GLY A 87 9.99 7.27 24.42
N PHE A 88 8.74 7.07 24.82
CA PHE A 88 8.16 5.81 25.26
C PHE A 88 6.96 5.41 24.42
N GLU A 89 6.08 6.35 24.11
CA GLU A 89 4.87 6.12 23.32
C GLU A 89 4.82 7.14 22.18
N GLN A 90 4.40 6.65 21.00
CA GLN A 90 4.22 7.48 19.81
C GLN A 90 2.74 7.69 19.56
N GLU A 91 2.32 8.94 19.46
CA GLU A 91 1.00 9.30 18.98
C GLU A 91 1.00 9.33 17.46
N LEU A 92 0.15 8.49 16.84
CA LEU A 92 0.03 8.35 15.40
C LEU A 92 -1.29 8.92 14.91
N ASP A 93 -1.28 9.57 13.75
CA ASP A 93 -2.48 9.95 13.00
C ASP A 93 -2.37 9.51 11.54
N ASP A 94 -3.48 9.52 10.84
CA ASP A 94 -3.55 9.13 9.45
C ASP A 94 -3.12 10.28 8.53
N GLN A 95 -2.33 9.95 7.51
CA GLN A 95 -2.06 10.83 6.38
C GLN A 95 -2.36 10.11 5.06
N TRP A 96 -2.58 10.89 4.03
CA TRP A 96 -2.83 10.39 2.69
C TRP A 96 -1.76 10.89 1.74
N ARG A 97 -1.03 9.94 1.18
CA ARG A 97 -0.09 10.19 0.09
C ARG A 97 -0.87 10.16 -1.21
N VAL A 98 -0.95 11.30 -1.88
CA VAL A 98 -1.67 11.47 -3.13
C VAL A 98 -0.65 11.60 -4.27
N LEU A 99 -0.59 10.59 -5.11
CA LEU A 99 0.21 10.54 -6.32
C LEU A 99 -0.70 10.85 -7.50
N ARG A 100 -0.48 11.95 -8.21
CA ARG A 100 -1.36 12.33 -9.32
C ARG A 100 -0.60 12.96 -10.49
N LEU A 101 -1.23 12.97 -11.65
CA LEU A 101 -0.79 13.79 -12.76
C LEU A 101 -1.50 15.14 -12.68
N ASP A 102 -0.75 16.23 -12.89
CA ASP A 102 -1.30 17.58 -13.00
C ASP A 102 -1.98 17.79 -14.37
N ASP A 103 -2.54 18.99 -14.60
CA ASP A 103 -3.22 19.33 -15.84
C ASP A 103 -2.31 19.26 -17.08
N ASN A 104 -1.00 19.28 -16.90
CA ASN A 104 0.00 19.12 -17.95
C ASN A 104 0.42 17.65 -18.14
N GLY A 105 -0.18 16.72 -17.38
CA GLY A 105 0.17 15.30 -17.39
C GLY A 105 1.50 14.96 -16.71
N LEU A 106 1.99 15.83 -15.84
CA LEU A 106 3.23 15.65 -15.11
C LEU A 106 2.97 15.20 -13.66
N TYR A 107 3.84 14.34 -13.15
CA TYR A 107 3.71 13.76 -11.82
C TYR A 107 3.85 14.81 -10.71
N VAL A 108 2.95 14.71 -9.74
CA VAL A 108 2.95 15.45 -8.48
C VAL A 108 2.70 14.48 -7.34
N HIS A 109 3.45 14.63 -6.27
CA HIS A 109 3.28 13.92 -5.00
C HIS A 109 2.82 14.92 -3.95
N GLU A 110 1.74 14.64 -3.24
CA GLU A 110 1.17 15.49 -2.20
C GLU A 110 0.91 14.65 -0.94
N GLU A 111 1.13 15.26 0.23
CA GLU A 111 0.75 14.67 1.50
C GLU A 111 -0.40 15.46 2.12
N TRP A 112 -1.48 14.77 2.43
CA TRP A 112 -2.71 15.33 2.97
C TRP A 112 -2.96 14.79 4.37
N ILE A 113 -3.48 15.64 5.24
CA ILE A 113 -3.89 15.31 6.60
C ILE A 113 -5.32 15.80 6.84
N ARG A 114 -5.95 15.31 7.90
CA ARG A 114 -7.20 15.91 8.38
C ARG A 114 -6.91 17.30 8.95
N ASP A 115 -7.81 18.25 8.70
CA ASP A 115 -7.70 19.57 9.33
C ASP A 115 -7.83 19.41 10.86
N PRO A 116 -6.84 19.89 11.65
CA PRO A 116 -6.92 19.85 13.11
C PRO A 116 -8.13 20.58 13.70
N ASN A 117 -8.65 21.58 12.98
CA ASN A 117 -9.81 22.38 13.40
C ASN A 117 -11.15 21.80 12.91
N ASN A 118 -11.14 21.09 11.79
CA ASN A 118 -12.33 20.48 11.21
C ASN A 118 -12.00 19.11 10.64
N ARG A 119 -12.17 18.06 11.43
CA ARG A 119 -11.81 16.68 11.05
C ARG A 119 -12.58 16.10 9.85
N GLU A 120 -13.59 16.80 9.33
CA GLU A 120 -14.32 16.41 8.12
C GLU A 120 -13.62 16.92 6.84
N GLU A 121 -12.68 17.85 6.97
CA GLU A 121 -11.93 18.41 5.85
C GLU A 121 -10.50 17.85 5.79
N PHE A 122 -9.97 17.86 4.58
CA PHE A 122 -8.59 17.46 4.30
C PHE A 122 -7.81 18.66 3.80
N ILE A 123 -6.63 18.83 4.33
CA ILE A 123 -5.71 19.91 3.97
C ILE A 123 -4.36 19.35 3.58
N LEU A 124 -3.63 20.07 2.74
CA LEU A 124 -2.22 19.77 2.50
C LEU A 124 -1.44 19.91 3.81
N LYS A 125 -0.62 18.91 4.11
CA LYS A 125 0.28 18.94 5.25
C LYS A 125 1.29 20.08 5.05
N VAL A 126 1.54 20.83 6.11
CA VAL A 126 2.53 21.91 6.10
C VAL A 126 3.76 21.43 6.88
N MET A 127 4.93 21.42 6.23
CA MET A 127 6.20 21.08 6.85
C MET A 127 7.15 22.28 6.74
N GLU A 128 7.68 22.74 7.88
CA GLU A 128 8.60 23.89 7.93
C GLU A 128 8.08 25.18 7.26
N GLY A 129 6.74 25.34 7.18
CA GLY A 129 6.07 26.50 6.59
C GLY A 129 5.76 26.36 5.10
N GLU A 130 6.11 25.24 4.48
CA GLU A 130 5.77 24.94 3.08
C GLU A 130 4.75 23.81 2.98
N GLU A 131 3.87 23.88 1.98
CA GLU A 131 2.95 22.79 1.65
C GLU A 131 3.73 21.56 1.21
N ALA A 132 3.35 20.37 1.72
CA ALA A 132 3.96 19.08 1.35
C ALA A 132 3.50 18.67 -0.06
N ARG A 133 3.95 19.41 -1.06
CA ARG A 133 3.73 19.17 -2.49
C ARG A 133 5.07 19.11 -3.19
N TYR A 134 5.38 17.97 -3.78
CA TYR A 134 6.66 17.67 -4.39
C TYR A 134 6.50 17.45 -5.89
N PHE A 135 7.51 17.85 -6.65
CA PHE A 135 7.58 17.73 -8.10
C PHE A 135 8.80 16.90 -8.50
N PRO A 136 8.73 15.55 -8.37
CA PRO A 136 9.87 14.71 -8.65
C PRO A 136 10.38 14.85 -10.09
N THR A 137 11.70 14.86 -10.22
CA THR A 137 12.39 14.98 -11.51
C THR A 137 13.31 13.77 -11.74
N ASP A 138 13.59 13.49 -12.98
CA ASP A 138 14.63 12.53 -13.37
C ASP A 138 16.05 13.10 -13.18
N SER A 139 17.06 12.33 -13.49
CA SER A 139 18.47 12.74 -13.39
C SER A 139 18.86 13.91 -14.30
N SER A 140 18.03 14.26 -15.28
CA SER A 140 18.20 15.43 -16.16
C SER A 140 17.49 16.68 -15.67
N GLY A 141 16.76 16.60 -14.54
CA GLY A 141 15.94 17.66 -13.99
C GLY A 141 14.57 17.80 -14.67
N LYS A 142 14.19 16.86 -15.55
CA LYS A 142 12.87 16.85 -16.18
C LYS A 142 11.86 16.17 -15.27
N ARG A 143 10.68 16.78 -15.10
CA ARG A 143 9.56 16.18 -14.35
C ARG A 143 9.08 14.88 -15.01
N LEU A 144 8.70 13.92 -14.18
CA LEU A 144 8.17 12.65 -14.66
C LEU A 144 6.80 12.84 -15.31
N ASP A 145 6.54 12.12 -16.41
CA ASP A 145 5.27 12.11 -17.15
C ASP A 145 4.38 10.91 -16.78
N HIS A 146 4.70 10.23 -15.72
CA HIS A 146 3.98 9.07 -15.19
C HIS A 146 4.15 8.98 -13.68
N ILE A 147 3.19 8.36 -13.01
CA ILE A 147 3.26 8.04 -11.59
C ILE A 147 4.17 6.81 -11.43
N PRO A 148 5.25 6.88 -10.60
CA PRO A 148 6.19 5.78 -10.39
C PRO A 148 5.61 4.68 -9.48
N PHE A 149 4.38 4.26 -9.76
CA PHE A 149 3.64 3.25 -9.06
C PHE A 149 3.14 2.18 -10.03
N THR A 150 3.22 0.92 -9.62
CA THR A 150 2.75 -0.22 -10.41
C THR A 150 1.97 -1.17 -9.52
N PHE A 151 0.78 -1.58 -9.99
CA PHE A 151 0.07 -2.70 -9.39
C PHE A 151 0.73 -4.02 -9.79
N ILE A 152 0.74 -4.95 -8.85
CA ILE A 152 1.05 -6.36 -9.08
C ILE A 152 -0.23 -7.13 -8.83
N GLY A 153 -0.80 -7.73 -9.87
CA GLY A 153 -1.96 -8.59 -9.77
C GLY A 153 -1.59 -10.07 -9.80
N ALA A 154 -2.57 -10.91 -9.56
CA ALA A 154 -2.41 -12.36 -9.65
C ALA A 154 -2.35 -12.87 -11.10
N LYS A 155 -2.97 -12.17 -12.06
CA LYS A 155 -3.01 -12.50 -13.49
C LYS A 155 -2.23 -11.51 -14.33
N ASN A 156 -2.33 -10.23 -14.00
CA ASN A 156 -1.70 -9.15 -14.73
C ASN A 156 -1.40 -7.96 -13.78
N ASN A 157 -0.80 -6.91 -14.31
CA ASN A 157 -0.44 -5.70 -13.54
C ASN A 157 -1.38 -4.53 -13.86
N ASP A 158 -2.62 -4.79 -14.29
CA ASP A 158 -3.58 -3.73 -14.49
C ASP A 158 -4.11 -3.19 -13.14
N PRO A 159 -4.75 -2.01 -13.11
CA PRO A 159 -5.25 -1.41 -11.87
C PRO A 159 -6.46 -2.11 -11.27
N SER A 160 -7.10 -3.03 -11.99
CA SER A 160 -8.26 -3.78 -11.52
C SER A 160 -7.83 -4.89 -10.55
N PRO A 161 -8.50 -5.05 -9.40
CA PRO A 161 -8.19 -6.16 -8.50
C PRO A 161 -8.51 -7.51 -9.15
N ASP A 162 -7.57 -8.42 -9.10
CA ASP A 162 -7.78 -9.81 -9.49
C ASP A 162 -8.46 -10.62 -8.39
N LEU A 163 -9.17 -11.67 -8.78
CA LEU A 163 -9.62 -12.66 -7.81
C LEU A 163 -8.40 -13.37 -7.21
N PRO A 164 -8.26 -13.39 -5.87
CA PRO A 164 -7.13 -14.05 -5.22
C PRO A 164 -7.05 -15.53 -5.58
N PRO A 165 -5.91 -16.07 -6.00
CA PRO A 165 -5.75 -17.48 -6.34
C PRO A 165 -6.11 -18.46 -5.21
N LEU A 166 -5.93 -18.03 -3.95
CA LEU A 166 -6.23 -18.84 -2.77
C LEU A 166 -7.70 -18.71 -2.30
N TYR A 167 -8.54 -17.93 -2.99
CA TYR A 167 -9.93 -17.69 -2.57
C TYR A 167 -10.75 -18.99 -2.43
N ASP A 168 -10.72 -19.83 -3.45
CA ASP A 168 -11.47 -21.10 -3.46
C ASP A 168 -10.91 -22.07 -2.42
N LEU A 169 -9.59 -22.09 -2.22
CA LEU A 169 -8.97 -22.91 -1.19
C LEU A 169 -9.38 -22.47 0.21
N ALA A 170 -9.44 -21.15 0.47
CA ALA A 170 -9.92 -20.61 1.73
C ALA A 170 -11.39 -20.96 1.99
N ALA A 171 -12.25 -20.85 0.97
CA ALA A 171 -13.66 -21.22 1.05
C ALA A 171 -13.83 -22.71 1.36
N LEU A 172 -13.05 -23.59 0.68
CA LEU A 172 -13.06 -25.03 0.93
C LEU A 172 -12.59 -25.35 2.36
N ASN A 173 -11.55 -24.69 2.83
CA ASN A 173 -11.03 -24.90 4.18
C ASN A 173 -12.05 -24.52 5.26
N ILE A 174 -12.78 -23.40 5.07
CA ILE A 174 -13.88 -22.98 5.99
C ILE A 174 -15.00 -24.03 5.96
N ALA A 175 -15.38 -24.53 4.79
CA ALA A 175 -16.39 -25.58 4.67
C ALA A 175 -15.96 -26.87 5.38
N HIS A 176 -14.72 -27.28 5.20
CA HIS A 176 -14.14 -28.45 5.87
C HIS A 176 -14.14 -28.25 7.41
N TYR A 177 -13.76 -27.10 7.91
CA TYR A 177 -13.77 -26.80 9.34
C TYR A 177 -15.20 -26.92 9.93
N ARG A 178 -16.21 -26.38 9.26
CA ARG A 178 -17.61 -26.49 9.68
C ARG A 178 -18.08 -27.95 9.71
N ASN A 179 -17.81 -28.69 8.64
CA ASN A 179 -18.18 -30.11 8.57
C ASN A 179 -17.48 -30.95 9.65
N SER A 180 -16.21 -30.63 9.98
CA SER A 180 -15.48 -31.34 11.05
C SER A 180 -16.11 -31.07 12.41
N ALA A 181 -16.51 -29.82 12.71
CA ALA A 181 -17.19 -29.47 13.94
C ALA A 181 -18.55 -30.19 14.08
N ASP A 182 -19.36 -30.21 13.02
CA ASP A 182 -20.64 -30.92 12.98
C ASP A 182 -20.45 -32.43 13.18
N TYR A 183 -19.41 -33.01 12.58
CA TYR A 183 -19.07 -34.42 12.74
C TYR A 183 -18.66 -34.77 14.17
N GLU A 184 -17.81 -33.95 14.79
CA GLU A 184 -17.39 -34.15 16.18
C GLU A 184 -18.58 -34.03 17.13
N GLU A 185 -19.47 -33.04 16.96
CA GLU A 185 -20.69 -32.90 17.76
C GLU A 185 -21.62 -34.11 17.60
N ALA A 186 -21.88 -34.51 16.35
CA ALA A 186 -22.71 -35.69 16.08
C ALA A 186 -22.11 -36.98 16.68
N SER A 187 -20.79 -37.15 16.59
CA SER A 187 -20.08 -38.29 17.18
C SER A 187 -20.15 -38.28 18.71
N PHE A 188 -20.09 -37.11 19.32
CA PHE A 188 -20.22 -36.95 20.77
C PHE A 188 -21.64 -37.34 21.23
N ILE A 189 -22.67 -36.85 20.55
CA ILE A 189 -24.09 -37.12 20.90
C ILE A 189 -24.42 -38.61 20.69
N CYS A 190 -24.03 -39.18 19.55
CA CYS A 190 -24.35 -40.57 19.20
C CYS A 190 -23.44 -41.59 19.87
N GLY A 191 -22.20 -41.21 20.24
CA GLY A 191 -21.22 -42.08 20.88
C GLY A 191 -21.40 -42.25 22.38
N GLN A 192 -22.28 -41.49 23.01
CA GLN A 192 -22.61 -41.67 24.43
C GLN A 192 -23.57 -42.84 24.65
N PRO A 193 -23.24 -43.79 25.52
CA PRO A 193 -24.16 -44.87 25.83
C PRO A 193 -25.41 -44.35 26.51
N THR A 194 -26.57 -44.52 25.84
CA THR A 194 -27.86 -44.18 26.44
C THR A 194 -28.23 -45.20 27.46
N PRO A 195 -28.35 -44.89 28.78
CA PRO A 195 -28.79 -45.86 29.78
C PRO A 195 -30.27 -46.23 29.49
N VAL A 196 -30.51 -47.49 29.17
CA VAL A 196 -31.87 -48.05 29.07
C VAL A 196 -32.26 -48.54 30.48
N LEU A 197 -33.23 -47.83 31.09
CA LEU A 197 -33.85 -48.31 32.33
C LEU A 197 -34.88 -49.37 31.93
N THR A 198 -34.66 -50.60 32.29
CA THR A 198 -35.61 -51.74 32.22
C THR A 198 -36.41 -51.86 33.49
#